data_549b9ab72d95db25e5ce006962e99463
#
_entry.id   549b9ab72d95db25e5ce006962e99463
#
_cell.length_a   1.000
_cell.length_b   1.000
_cell.length_c   1.000
_cell.angle_alpha   90.00
_cell.angle_beta   90.00
_cell.angle_gamma   90.00
#
_symmetry.space_group_name_H-M   'P 1'
#
loop_
_entity.id
_entity.type
_entity.pdbx_description
1 polymer ?
#
loop_
_entity_poly.entity_id
_entity_poly.type
_entity_poly.pdbx_seq_one_letter_code
_entity_poly.pdbx_strand_id
1 'polypeptide(L)'
;MTGNNFEYEGENLYVTRSGYTGEDGFEISISNTKVEKLIDYLISNEVKPIGLGARDTLRLEAGLCLYGHDLNEKINPVEANLKWAIAKKRKEVGGFNGWEKIKNLLANGSEKI
;
A
#
# COMPACT_ATOMS: atom_id res chain seq x y z
N MET A 1 -8.76 -3.39 -5.22
CA MET A 1 -8.91 -2.10 -4.52
C MET A 1 -10.11 -1.39 -5.12
N THR A 2 -11.06 -0.99 -4.32
CA THR A 2 -12.26 -0.24 -4.73
C THR A 2 -12.34 1.02 -3.89
N GLY A 3 -12.78 2.13 -4.49
CA GLY A 3 -12.94 3.40 -3.77
C GLY A 3 -14.23 4.09 -4.19
N ASN A 4 -14.89 4.73 -3.25
CA ASN A 4 -16.15 5.45 -3.47
C ASN A 4 -16.18 6.74 -2.63
N ASN A 5 -16.99 7.68 -3.09
CA ASN A 5 -17.33 8.86 -2.32
C ASN A 5 -18.54 8.59 -1.42
N PHE A 6 -18.47 9.09 -0.22
CA PHE A 6 -19.54 9.06 0.77
C PHE A 6 -19.75 10.47 1.31
N GLU A 7 -20.91 10.73 1.86
CA GLU A 7 -21.18 11.99 2.56
C GLU A 7 -21.14 11.77 4.08
N TYR A 8 -20.45 12.65 4.77
CA TYR A 8 -20.38 12.70 6.22
C TYR A 8 -20.47 14.16 6.69
N GLU A 9 -21.54 14.48 7.45
CA GLU A 9 -21.82 15.84 7.96
C GLU A 9 -21.72 16.96 6.89
N GLY A 10 -22.26 16.69 5.69
CA GLY A 10 -22.27 17.66 4.58
C GLY A 10 -20.95 17.78 3.81
N GLU A 11 -19.99 16.93 4.09
CA GLU A 11 -18.71 16.85 3.34
C GLU A 11 -18.53 15.49 2.67
N ASN A 12 -17.83 15.51 1.53
CA ASN A 12 -17.48 14.30 0.84
C ASN A 12 -16.25 13.64 1.49
N LEU A 13 -16.39 12.36 1.82
CA LEU A 13 -15.30 11.45 2.14
C LEU A 13 -14.95 10.65 0.89
N TYR A 14 -13.67 10.41 0.68
CA TYR A 14 -13.25 9.35 -0.22
C TYR A 14 -12.74 8.17 0.59
N VAL A 15 -13.38 7.02 0.43
CA VAL A 15 -13.05 5.79 1.18
C VAL A 15 -12.59 4.73 0.21
N THR A 16 -11.41 4.18 0.43
CA THR A 16 -10.91 3.01 -0.30
C THR A 16 -10.91 1.78 0.60
N ARG A 17 -11.26 0.62 0.05
CA ARG A 17 -11.01 -0.66 0.73
C ARG A 17 -9.57 -1.07 0.43
N SER A 18 -8.69 -0.64 1.29
CA SER A 18 -7.25 -0.80 1.21
C SER A 18 -6.64 -0.62 2.59
N GLY A 19 -5.37 -0.99 2.73
CA GLY A 19 -4.66 -0.84 3.99
C GLY A 19 -3.21 -1.31 3.88
N TYR A 20 -2.50 -1.24 5.01
CA TYR A 20 -1.08 -1.58 5.11
C TYR A 20 -0.80 -2.46 6.34
N THR A 21 -1.73 -3.32 6.68
CA THR A 21 -1.67 -4.19 7.88
C THR A 21 -1.75 -5.67 7.57
N GLY A 22 -1.98 -6.03 6.29
CA GLY A 22 -2.26 -7.42 5.89
C GLY A 22 -3.68 -7.87 6.19
N GLU A 23 -4.47 -7.05 6.87
CA GLU A 23 -5.87 -7.31 7.19
C GLU A 23 -6.80 -6.48 6.31
N ASP A 24 -8.08 -6.86 6.27
CA ASP A 24 -9.10 -6.07 5.61
C ASP A 24 -9.33 -4.75 6.34
N GLY A 25 -9.48 -3.66 5.58
CA GLY A 25 -9.58 -2.33 6.17
C GLY A 25 -9.89 -1.25 5.16
N PHE A 26 -9.95 -0.03 5.67
CA PHE A 26 -10.30 1.15 4.88
C PHE A 26 -9.29 2.27 5.08
N GLU A 27 -9.06 3.03 4.03
CA GLU A 27 -8.36 4.32 4.10
C GLU A 27 -9.36 5.41 3.79
N ILE A 28 -9.45 6.41 4.67
CA ILE A 28 -10.45 7.48 4.61
C ILE A 28 -9.75 8.81 4.38
N SER A 29 -10.07 9.48 3.29
CA SER A 29 -9.64 10.85 3.01
C SER A 29 -10.78 11.81 3.32
N ILE A 30 -10.52 12.79 4.18
CA ILE A 30 -11.46 13.79 4.66
C ILE A 30 -10.75 15.15 4.79
N SER A 31 -11.52 16.23 4.79
CA SER A 31 -10.97 17.59 5.03
C SER A 31 -10.43 17.74 6.45
N ASN A 32 -9.40 18.58 6.60
CA ASN A 32 -8.78 18.88 7.89
C ASN A 32 -9.78 19.47 8.90
N THR A 33 -10.83 20.11 8.42
CA THR A 33 -11.85 20.77 9.26
C THR A 33 -12.81 19.77 9.93
N LYS A 34 -12.87 18.54 9.42
CA LYS A 34 -13.80 17.49 9.89
C LYS A 34 -13.11 16.27 10.47
N VAL A 35 -11.80 16.14 10.32
CA VAL A 35 -11.06 14.94 10.74
C VAL A 35 -11.18 14.67 12.24
N GLU A 36 -11.14 15.69 13.08
CA GLU A 36 -11.26 15.52 14.54
C GLU A 36 -12.59 14.88 14.93
N LYS A 37 -13.70 15.39 14.39
CA LYS A 37 -15.03 14.83 14.64
C LYS A 37 -15.16 13.38 14.18
N LEU A 38 -14.58 13.04 13.03
CA LEU A 38 -14.59 11.66 12.55
C LEU A 38 -13.80 10.74 13.50
N ILE A 39 -12.64 11.19 13.97
CA ILE A 39 -11.83 10.42 14.91
C ILE A 39 -12.56 10.23 16.23
N ASP A 40 -13.17 11.26 16.80
CA ASP A 40 -13.95 11.19 18.02
C ASP A 40 -15.15 10.21 17.87
N TYR A 41 -15.80 10.24 16.71
CA TYR A 41 -16.87 9.31 16.39
C TYR A 41 -16.36 7.86 16.34
N LEU A 42 -15.22 7.60 15.68
CA LEU A 42 -14.64 6.27 15.62
C LEU A 42 -14.22 5.76 17.01
N ILE A 43 -13.59 6.60 17.82
CA ILE A 43 -13.20 6.25 19.20
C ILE A 43 -14.41 5.94 20.07
N SER A 44 -15.49 6.74 19.96
CA SER A 44 -16.73 6.51 20.71
C SER A 44 -17.44 5.23 20.30
N ASN A 45 -17.13 4.69 19.11
CA ASN A 45 -17.61 3.41 18.60
C ASN A 45 -16.55 2.29 18.77
N GLU A 46 -15.70 2.40 19.77
CA GLU A 46 -14.72 1.37 20.20
C GLU A 46 -13.60 1.07 19.15
N VAL A 47 -13.41 1.91 18.14
CA VAL A 47 -12.26 1.80 17.25
C VAL A 47 -11.01 2.26 18.00
N LYS A 48 -10.08 1.37 18.22
CA LYS A 48 -8.87 1.66 19.02
C LYS A 48 -7.86 2.46 18.19
N PRO A 49 -7.36 3.59 18.71
CA PRO A 49 -6.25 4.30 18.10
C PRO A 49 -4.99 3.42 18.08
N ILE A 50 -4.34 3.34 16.92
CA ILE A 50 -3.12 2.56 16.72
C ILE A 50 -2.00 3.50 16.28
N GLY A 51 -0.87 3.44 16.99
CA GLY A 51 0.29 4.26 16.69
C GLY A 51 1.14 3.74 15.54
N LEU A 52 2.10 4.55 15.11
CA LEU A 52 2.99 4.27 13.99
C LEU A 52 3.85 3.01 14.20
N GLY A 53 4.29 2.74 15.44
CA GLY A 53 5.05 1.54 15.76
C GLY A 53 4.25 0.25 15.53
N ALA A 54 2.98 0.24 15.95
CA ALA A 54 2.09 -0.90 15.69
C ALA A 54 1.83 -1.09 14.18
N ARG A 55 1.63 0.01 13.44
CA ARG A 55 1.49 -0.02 11.98
C ARG A 55 2.73 -0.63 11.30
N ASP A 56 3.94 -0.28 11.76
CA ASP A 56 5.18 -0.82 11.20
C ASP A 56 5.34 -2.32 11.50
N THR A 57 5.00 -2.76 12.71
CA THR A 57 4.99 -4.19 13.05
C THR A 57 4.00 -4.97 12.19
N LEU A 58 2.78 -4.49 12.06
CA LEU A 58 1.74 -5.14 11.26
C LEU A 58 2.12 -5.27 9.78
N ARG A 59 2.65 -4.21 9.17
CA ARG A 59 3.08 -4.29 7.77
C ARG A 59 4.22 -5.28 7.57
N LEU A 60 5.16 -5.36 8.53
CA LEU A 60 6.27 -6.33 8.51
C LEU A 60 5.77 -7.77 8.60
N GLU A 61 4.89 -8.07 9.53
CA GLU A 61 4.27 -9.39 9.68
C GLU A 61 3.50 -9.79 8.41
N ALA A 62 2.88 -8.83 7.74
CA ALA A 62 2.19 -9.03 6.47
C ALA A 62 3.14 -9.14 5.25
N GLY A 63 4.44 -8.95 5.42
CA GLY A 63 5.42 -8.96 4.32
C GLY A 63 5.33 -7.75 3.40
N LEU A 64 4.77 -6.63 3.88
CA LEU A 64 4.62 -5.40 3.10
C LEU A 64 5.88 -4.52 3.24
N CYS A 65 6.53 -4.24 2.11
CA CYS A 65 7.75 -3.46 2.07
C CYS A 65 7.49 -1.98 2.38
N LEU A 66 8.46 -1.33 3.03
CA LEU A 66 8.51 0.11 3.24
C LEU A 66 9.69 0.71 2.49
N TYR A 67 9.43 1.73 1.65
CA TYR A 67 10.50 2.45 0.98
C TYR A 67 11.36 3.23 1.99
N GLY A 68 12.65 3.14 1.81
CA GLY A 68 13.65 3.67 2.75
C GLY A 68 14.16 2.65 3.77
N HIS A 69 13.40 1.59 4.02
CA HIS A 69 13.80 0.45 4.88
C HIS A 69 14.10 -0.78 4.05
N ASP A 70 13.07 -1.35 3.42
CA ASP A 70 13.18 -2.59 2.64
C ASP A 70 13.44 -2.34 1.15
N LEU A 71 13.08 -1.16 0.67
CA LEU A 71 13.19 -0.73 -0.73
C LEU A 71 13.99 0.56 -0.85
N ASN A 72 14.76 0.67 -1.92
CA ASN A 72 15.47 1.88 -2.33
C ASN A 72 15.77 1.83 -3.83
N GLU A 73 16.46 2.83 -4.37
CA GLU A 73 16.78 2.93 -5.79
C GLU A 73 17.68 1.78 -6.32
N LYS A 74 18.34 1.03 -5.44
CA LYS A 74 19.23 -0.08 -5.80
C LYS A 74 18.54 -1.44 -5.78
N ILE A 75 17.33 -1.51 -5.21
CA ILE A 75 16.56 -2.75 -5.09
C ILE A 75 15.44 -2.74 -6.13
N ASN A 76 15.46 -3.69 -7.04
CA ASN A 76 14.43 -3.82 -8.08
C ASN A 76 13.25 -4.68 -7.61
N PRO A 77 12.09 -4.63 -8.30
CA PRO A 77 10.88 -5.36 -7.91
C PRO A 77 11.04 -6.88 -7.84
N VAL A 78 11.95 -7.45 -8.60
CA VAL A 78 12.19 -8.91 -8.59
C VAL A 78 12.94 -9.30 -7.33
N GLU A 79 13.98 -8.56 -6.95
CA GLU A 79 14.73 -8.75 -5.69
C GLU A 79 13.86 -8.53 -4.45
N ALA A 80 12.93 -7.59 -4.52
CA ALA A 80 12.00 -7.31 -3.43
C ALA A 80 10.81 -8.28 -3.33
N ASN A 81 10.80 -9.34 -4.13
CA ASN A 81 9.65 -10.26 -4.25
C ASN A 81 8.33 -9.57 -4.65
N LEU A 82 8.41 -8.46 -5.38
CA LEU A 82 7.29 -7.66 -5.86
C LEU A 82 6.97 -7.89 -7.35
N LYS A 83 7.49 -8.95 -7.97
CA LYS A 83 7.22 -9.29 -9.37
C LYS A 83 5.72 -9.46 -9.69
N TRP A 84 4.90 -9.75 -8.70
CA TRP A 84 3.44 -9.83 -8.81
C TRP A 84 2.80 -8.46 -9.11
N ALA A 85 3.41 -7.35 -8.65
CA ALA A 85 2.93 -5.99 -8.89
C ALA A 85 3.12 -5.53 -10.35
N ILE A 86 4.01 -6.19 -11.09
CA ILE A 86 4.17 -5.92 -12.52
C ILE A 86 3.05 -6.62 -13.28
N ALA A 87 2.15 -5.85 -13.89
CA ALA A 87 1.00 -6.40 -14.62
C ALA A 87 1.42 -7.45 -15.65
N LYS A 88 0.66 -8.55 -15.75
CA LYS A 88 0.95 -9.67 -16.65
C LYS A 88 1.20 -9.19 -18.08
N LYS A 89 0.33 -8.34 -18.62
CA LYS A 89 0.48 -7.74 -19.95
C LYS A 89 1.82 -6.99 -20.10
N ARG A 90 2.29 -6.30 -19.07
CA ARG A 90 3.58 -5.59 -19.12
C ARG A 90 4.77 -6.55 -19.14
N LYS A 91 4.67 -7.67 -18.46
CA LYS A 91 5.70 -8.73 -18.49
C LYS A 91 5.78 -9.42 -19.86
N GLU A 92 4.68 -9.51 -20.59
CA GLU A 92 4.60 -10.13 -21.91
C GLU A 92 5.07 -9.16 -23.01
N VAL A 93 4.59 -7.90 -22.99
CA VAL A 93 4.85 -6.90 -24.05
C VAL A 93 6.14 -6.13 -23.80
N GLY A 94 6.50 -5.88 -22.55
CA GLY A 94 7.64 -5.04 -22.20
C GLY A 94 7.44 -3.55 -22.51
N GLY A 95 8.52 -2.86 -22.87
CA GLY A 95 8.49 -1.49 -23.35
C GLY A 95 8.30 -0.41 -22.28
N PHE A 96 8.47 -0.71 -21.02
CA PHE A 96 8.50 0.27 -19.93
C PHE A 96 9.94 0.57 -19.48
N ASN A 97 10.13 1.66 -18.79
CA ASN A 97 11.44 2.05 -18.28
C ASN A 97 12.04 0.96 -17.37
N GLY A 98 13.27 0.53 -17.67
CA GLY A 98 13.94 -0.55 -16.96
C GLY A 98 13.57 -1.97 -17.41
N TRP A 99 12.77 -2.12 -18.48
CA TRP A 99 12.30 -3.42 -18.97
C TRP A 99 13.43 -4.43 -19.21
N GLU A 100 14.53 -4.03 -19.89
CA GLU A 100 15.61 -4.97 -20.22
C GLU A 100 16.24 -5.59 -18.96
N LYS A 101 16.44 -4.79 -17.91
CA LYS A 101 16.91 -5.28 -16.62
C LYS A 101 15.91 -6.24 -15.98
N ILE A 102 14.64 -5.85 -15.93
CA ILE A 102 13.56 -6.65 -15.33
C ILE A 102 13.36 -7.96 -16.09
N LYS A 103 13.37 -7.94 -17.43
CA LYS A 103 13.27 -9.13 -18.29
C LYS A 103 14.33 -10.17 -17.95
N ASN A 104 15.58 -9.74 -17.85
CA ASN A 104 16.68 -10.64 -17.51
C ASN A 104 16.52 -11.24 -16.11
N LEU A 105 16.11 -10.45 -15.14
CA LEU A 105 15.87 -10.91 -13.77
C LEU A 105 14.64 -11.85 -13.65
N LEU A 106 13.62 -11.64 -14.46
CA LEU A 106 12.46 -12.54 -14.51
C LEU A 106 12.82 -13.92 -15.12
N ALA A 107 13.75 -13.95 -16.08
CA ALA A 107 14.19 -15.17 -16.75
C ALA A 107 15.22 -15.98 -15.91
N ASN A 108 16.19 -15.28 -15.31
CA ASN A 108 17.37 -15.89 -14.71
C ASN A 108 17.38 -15.83 -13.16
N GLY A 109 16.42 -15.12 -12.57
CA GLY A 109 16.45 -14.82 -11.14
C GLY A 109 17.41 -13.68 -10.79
N SER A 110 17.52 -13.38 -9.51
CA SER A 110 18.51 -12.44 -8.98
C SER A 110 19.54 -13.21 -8.15
N GLU A 111 20.80 -12.80 -8.23
CA GLU A 111 21.88 -13.36 -7.39
C GLU A 111 21.71 -13.05 -5.89
N LYS A 112 20.77 -12.15 -5.56
CA LYS A 112 20.50 -11.66 -4.20
C LYS A 112 19.32 -12.33 -3.50
N ILE A 113 18.72 -13.33 -4.14
CA ILE A 113 17.60 -14.10 -3.56
C ILE A 113 18.05 -15.53 -3.36
#